data_5cf8f08bc86d10a06fc8ffb378edf428
#
_entry.id   5cf8f08bc86d10a06fc8ffb378edf428
#
_cell.length_a   1.000
_cell.length_b   1.000
_cell.length_c   1.000
_cell.angle_alpha   90.00
_cell.angle_beta   90.00
_cell.angle_gamma   90.00
#
_symmetry.space_group_name_H-M   'P 1'
#
loop_
_entity.id
_entity.type
_entity.pdbx_description
1 polymer ?
#
loop_
_entity_poly.entity_id
_entity_poly.type
_entity_poly.pdbx_seq_one_letter_code
_entity_poly.pdbx_strand_id
1 'polypeptide(L)'
;MGGGGAEAPPAPSRAGAGAEARWGRESLERVRGLAAAAVGAAFPAIWACTVRGALLPRLGFEGFSGGHGVTAAGALHLALLSAGTLAGFVYFLATCLRDPGGVPAGWEPPADRPGGMLQVKANGWEMRHCQKPPCSGRSKPPRTHHCRVCRRCVLRMDHHCVWVANCVGHRNYKSFVLFLLFTGLSLSHALALWVLRGYHFLTTPAQ
;
A
#
# COMPACT_ATOMS: atom_id res chain seq x y z
N MET A 1 -31.04 -43.98 -35.93
CA MET A 1 -30.88 -42.63 -35.38
C MET A 1 -29.58 -42.60 -34.58
N GLY A 2 -28.50 -42.11 -35.18
CA GLY A 2 -27.17 -42.08 -34.60
C GLY A 2 -27.01 -40.84 -33.71
N GLY A 3 -26.82 -41.04 -32.42
CA GLY A 3 -26.44 -39.99 -31.48
C GLY A 3 -24.95 -39.73 -31.61
N GLY A 4 -24.56 -38.61 -32.21
CA GLY A 4 -23.17 -38.13 -32.20
C GLY A 4 -22.83 -37.59 -30.83
N GLY A 5 -22.05 -38.37 -30.08
CA GLY A 5 -21.42 -37.87 -28.82
C GLY A 5 -20.36 -36.84 -29.17
N ALA A 6 -20.59 -35.59 -28.83
CA ALA A 6 -19.59 -34.56 -28.90
C ALA A 6 -18.49 -34.86 -27.82
N GLU A 7 -17.33 -35.26 -28.30
CA GLU A 7 -16.15 -35.53 -27.47
C GLU A 7 -15.72 -34.20 -26.86
N ALA A 8 -15.61 -34.15 -25.51
CA ALA A 8 -15.17 -32.96 -24.80
C ALA A 8 -13.71 -32.63 -25.22
N PRO A 9 -13.35 -31.36 -25.38
CA PRO A 9 -11.98 -30.99 -25.73
C PRO A 9 -11.00 -31.49 -24.72
N PRO A 10 -9.80 -31.95 -25.12
CA PRO A 10 -8.78 -32.49 -24.20
C PRO A 10 -8.36 -31.42 -23.19
N ALA A 11 -8.25 -31.82 -21.93
CA ALA A 11 -7.80 -30.93 -20.87
C ALA A 11 -6.40 -30.38 -21.19
N PRO A 12 -6.14 -29.09 -20.94
CA PRO A 12 -4.83 -28.49 -21.23
C PRO A 12 -3.72 -29.24 -20.50
N SER A 13 -2.61 -29.49 -21.19
CA SER A 13 -1.47 -30.21 -20.63
C SER A 13 -0.96 -29.51 -19.38
N ARG A 14 -0.52 -30.27 -18.35
CA ARG A 14 0.03 -29.72 -17.10
C ARG A 14 1.18 -28.72 -17.32
N ALA A 15 1.93 -28.86 -18.42
CA ALA A 15 3.00 -27.95 -18.81
C ALA A 15 2.48 -26.60 -19.32
N GLY A 16 1.39 -26.58 -20.12
CA GLY A 16 0.76 -25.33 -20.58
C GLY A 16 0.13 -24.52 -19.44
N ALA A 17 -0.60 -25.19 -18.54
CA ALA A 17 -1.18 -24.55 -17.37
C ALA A 17 -0.10 -23.96 -16.43
N GLY A 18 1.08 -24.56 -16.35
CA GLY A 18 2.22 -24.03 -15.60
C GLY A 18 2.82 -22.76 -16.22
N ALA A 19 2.93 -22.70 -17.53
CA ALA A 19 3.47 -21.57 -18.27
C ALA A 19 2.54 -20.35 -18.22
N GLU A 20 1.24 -20.53 -18.47
CA GLU A 20 0.24 -19.46 -18.36
C GLU A 20 0.16 -18.88 -16.94
N ALA A 21 0.20 -19.76 -15.92
CA ALA A 21 0.23 -19.33 -14.52
C ALA A 21 1.51 -18.57 -14.15
N ARG A 22 2.64 -18.83 -14.80
CA ARG A 22 3.91 -18.12 -14.64
C ARG A 22 3.85 -16.73 -15.29
N TRP A 23 3.38 -16.65 -16.54
CA TRP A 23 3.21 -15.39 -17.27
C TRP A 23 2.29 -14.41 -16.55
N GLY A 24 1.14 -14.87 -16.08
CA GLY A 24 0.21 -14.05 -15.29
C GLY A 24 0.84 -13.53 -13.99
N ARG A 25 1.72 -14.29 -13.34
CA ARG A 25 2.42 -13.87 -12.13
C ARG A 25 3.46 -12.79 -12.39
N GLU A 26 4.31 -12.97 -13.40
CA GLU A 26 5.35 -11.99 -13.76
C GLU A 26 4.73 -10.65 -14.17
N SER A 27 3.65 -10.68 -14.94
CA SER A 27 2.90 -9.47 -15.33
C SER A 27 2.30 -8.77 -14.11
N LEU A 28 1.75 -9.53 -13.17
CA LEU A 28 1.16 -8.99 -11.94
C LEU A 28 2.22 -8.39 -10.99
N GLU A 29 3.40 -8.98 -10.91
CA GLU A 29 4.53 -8.44 -10.13
C GLU A 29 5.05 -7.13 -10.76
N ARG A 30 5.14 -7.05 -12.08
CA ARG A 30 5.50 -5.81 -12.79
C ARG A 30 4.49 -4.70 -12.54
N VAL A 31 3.19 -4.97 -12.68
CA VAL A 31 2.13 -3.97 -12.41
C VAL A 31 2.21 -3.45 -10.98
N ARG A 32 2.52 -4.30 -9.99
CA ARG A 32 2.69 -3.88 -8.59
C ARG A 32 3.94 -3.02 -8.40
N GLY A 33 5.04 -3.42 -8.99
CA GLY A 33 6.28 -2.62 -8.98
C GLY A 33 6.04 -1.23 -9.56
N LEU A 34 5.35 -1.15 -10.69
CA LEU A 34 4.97 0.12 -11.33
C LEU A 34 4.01 0.94 -10.47
N ALA A 35 3.00 0.32 -9.84
CA ALA A 35 2.08 1.04 -8.96
C ALA A 35 2.79 1.63 -7.74
N ALA A 36 3.66 0.85 -7.08
CA ALA A 36 4.45 1.34 -5.96
C ALA A 36 5.44 2.44 -6.37
N ALA A 37 6.08 2.30 -7.53
CA ALA A 37 6.96 3.34 -8.07
C ALA A 37 6.19 4.63 -8.40
N ALA A 38 5.01 4.53 -8.99
CA ALA A 38 4.15 5.69 -9.27
C ALA A 38 3.73 6.41 -8.00
N VAL A 39 3.33 5.68 -6.95
CA VAL A 39 3.03 6.28 -5.63
C VAL A 39 4.27 6.95 -5.05
N GLY A 40 5.42 6.28 -5.08
CA GLY A 40 6.69 6.86 -4.59
C GLY A 40 7.08 8.16 -5.31
N ALA A 41 6.91 8.21 -6.64
CA ALA A 41 7.18 9.39 -7.45
C ALA A 41 6.17 10.53 -7.22
N ALA A 42 4.93 10.22 -6.81
CA ALA A 42 3.92 11.23 -6.53
C ALA A 42 4.30 12.14 -5.36
N PHE A 43 5.04 11.64 -4.35
CA PHE A 43 5.45 12.45 -3.19
C PHE A 43 6.27 13.68 -3.57
N PRO A 44 7.43 13.55 -4.22
CA PRO A 44 8.23 14.72 -4.61
C PRO A 44 7.50 15.59 -5.65
N ALA A 45 6.70 14.99 -6.54
CA ALA A 45 5.97 15.75 -7.55
C ALA A 45 4.90 16.65 -6.92
N ILE A 46 4.04 16.12 -6.03
CA ILE A 46 3.02 16.90 -5.34
C ILE A 46 3.65 17.97 -4.45
N TRP A 47 4.73 17.63 -3.73
CA TRP A 47 5.48 18.59 -2.93
C TRP A 47 6.01 19.73 -3.80
N ALA A 48 6.73 19.43 -4.89
CA ALA A 48 7.32 20.42 -5.78
C ALA A 48 6.26 21.30 -6.44
N CYS A 49 5.16 20.72 -6.92
CA CYS A 49 4.03 21.48 -7.48
C CYS A 49 3.41 22.42 -6.45
N THR A 50 3.21 21.98 -5.20
CA THR A 50 2.59 22.80 -4.15
C THR A 50 3.53 23.91 -3.71
N VAL A 51 4.82 23.63 -3.51
CA VAL A 51 5.83 24.64 -3.18
C VAL A 51 5.90 25.69 -4.29
N ARG A 52 6.07 25.26 -5.53
CA ARG A 52 6.24 26.16 -6.67
C ARG A 52 4.98 26.98 -6.99
N GLY A 53 3.81 26.34 -6.99
CA GLY A 53 2.56 26.98 -7.45
C GLY A 53 1.80 27.72 -6.37
N ALA A 54 1.77 27.22 -5.15
CA ALA A 54 0.95 27.79 -4.09
C ALA A 54 1.74 28.51 -3.00
N LEU A 55 2.97 28.06 -2.71
CA LEU A 55 3.73 28.54 -1.56
C LEU A 55 4.79 29.60 -1.93
N LEU A 56 5.60 29.42 -3.00
CA LEU A 56 6.62 30.39 -3.39
C LEU A 56 6.07 31.81 -3.60
N PRO A 57 4.91 32.03 -4.26
CA PRO A 57 4.34 33.37 -4.38
C PRO A 57 4.06 34.04 -3.04
N ARG A 58 3.71 33.26 -2.00
CA ARG A 58 3.46 33.76 -0.64
C ARG A 58 4.71 33.98 0.19
N LEU A 59 5.84 33.37 -0.21
CA LEU A 59 7.14 33.59 0.42
C LEU A 59 7.77 34.92 0.01
N GLY A 60 7.12 35.69 -0.88
CA GLY A 60 7.66 36.96 -1.38
C GLY A 60 8.68 36.78 -2.50
N PHE A 61 8.77 35.59 -3.11
CA PHE A 61 9.65 35.35 -4.27
C PHE A 61 9.09 35.86 -5.61
N GLU A 62 8.06 36.69 -5.59
CA GLU A 62 7.56 37.34 -6.80
C GLU A 62 8.49 38.51 -7.19
N GLY A 63 9.44 38.21 -8.04
CA GLY A 63 10.32 39.18 -8.66
C GLY A 63 11.63 39.41 -7.92
N PHE A 64 12.70 39.15 -8.62
CA PHE A 64 14.12 39.31 -8.23
C PHE A 64 14.54 40.75 -7.90
N SER A 65 13.59 41.69 -7.74
CA SER A 65 13.87 43.13 -7.63
C SER A 65 13.16 43.87 -6.48
N GLY A 66 12.42 43.21 -5.62
CA GLY A 66 11.78 43.90 -4.49
C GLY A 66 11.91 43.14 -3.20
N GLY A 67 12.71 43.63 -2.29
CA GLY A 67 13.18 43.07 -1.02
C GLY A 67 12.15 42.57 -0.01
N HIS A 68 11.25 41.70 -0.39
CA HIS A 68 10.36 41.02 0.51
C HIS A 68 10.97 39.69 0.90
N GLY A 69 11.56 39.63 2.08
CA GLY A 69 12.09 38.39 2.67
C GLY A 69 10.98 37.34 2.90
N VAL A 70 11.41 36.10 3.10
CA VAL A 70 10.53 34.99 3.43
C VAL A 70 9.67 35.32 4.66
N THR A 71 8.34 35.29 4.52
CA THR A 71 7.45 35.53 5.66
C THR A 71 7.51 34.36 6.63
N ALA A 72 7.42 34.62 7.93
CA ALA A 72 7.39 33.58 8.97
C ALA A 72 6.27 32.56 8.74
N ALA A 73 5.10 33.00 8.29
CA ALA A 73 3.98 32.13 7.96
C ALA A 73 4.31 31.21 6.76
N GLY A 74 4.92 31.76 5.71
CA GLY A 74 5.36 30.99 4.54
C GLY A 74 6.43 29.94 4.90
N ALA A 75 7.40 30.32 5.72
CA ALA A 75 8.40 29.38 6.24
C ALA A 75 7.79 28.25 7.06
N LEU A 76 6.81 28.56 7.91
CA LEU A 76 6.09 27.57 8.69
C LEU A 76 5.32 26.59 7.78
N HIS A 77 4.58 27.09 6.79
CA HIS A 77 3.87 26.22 5.84
C HIS A 77 4.83 25.33 5.06
N LEU A 78 5.98 25.85 4.62
CA LEU A 78 7.02 25.07 3.94
C LEU A 78 7.56 23.96 4.84
N ALA A 79 7.87 24.29 6.10
CA ALA A 79 8.38 23.32 7.08
C ALA A 79 7.36 22.21 7.36
N LEU A 80 6.09 22.57 7.61
CA LEU A 80 5.02 21.60 7.89
C LEU A 80 4.73 20.70 6.68
N LEU A 81 4.63 21.26 5.48
CA LEU A 81 4.42 20.50 4.27
C LEU A 81 5.58 19.54 3.99
N SER A 82 6.82 20.03 4.13
CA SER A 82 8.01 19.21 3.90
C SER A 82 8.16 18.10 4.92
N ALA A 83 7.97 18.38 6.20
CA ALA A 83 8.03 17.38 7.27
C ALA A 83 6.96 16.30 7.11
N GLY A 84 5.72 16.71 6.84
CA GLY A 84 4.61 15.77 6.64
C GLY A 84 4.80 14.89 5.40
N THR A 85 5.21 15.49 4.28
CA THR A 85 5.50 14.75 3.02
C THR A 85 6.66 13.78 3.21
N LEU A 86 7.76 14.21 3.86
CA LEU A 86 8.89 13.34 4.16
C LEU A 86 8.49 12.18 5.08
N ALA A 87 7.74 12.45 6.14
CA ALA A 87 7.24 11.40 7.04
C ALA A 87 6.36 10.39 6.28
N GLY A 88 5.41 10.87 5.47
CA GLY A 88 4.58 10.01 4.62
C GLY A 88 5.42 9.13 3.70
N PHE A 89 6.42 9.69 3.04
CA PHE A 89 7.33 8.97 2.15
C PHE A 89 8.17 7.92 2.89
N VAL A 90 8.75 8.27 4.04
CA VAL A 90 9.52 7.33 4.88
C VAL A 90 8.66 6.15 5.32
N TYR A 91 7.43 6.39 5.79
CA TYR A 91 6.52 5.32 6.19
C TYR A 91 5.97 4.53 5.00
N PHE A 92 5.81 5.14 3.83
CA PHE A 92 5.54 4.43 2.58
C PHE A 92 6.66 3.43 2.27
N LEU A 93 7.91 3.87 2.24
CA LEU A 93 9.07 3.00 2.01
C LEU A 93 9.19 1.91 3.10
N ALA A 94 8.98 2.26 4.36
CA ALA A 94 8.97 1.30 5.45
C ALA A 94 7.89 0.23 5.27
N THR A 95 6.74 0.58 4.71
CA THR A 95 5.66 -0.38 4.43
C THR A 95 6.00 -1.28 3.25
N CYS A 96 6.61 -0.72 2.18
CA CYS A 96 7.04 -1.48 1.01
C CYS A 96 8.15 -2.49 1.35
N LEU A 97 9.14 -2.06 2.12
CA LEU A 97 10.38 -2.82 2.32
C LEU A 97 10.36 -3.75 3.54
N ARG A 98 9.53 -3.45 4.54
CA ARG A 98 9.47 -4.26 5.76
C ARG A 98 8.68 -5.54 5.52
N ASP A 99 9.22 -6.67 5.98
CA ASP A 99 8.49 -7.95 6.00
C ASP A 99 7.21 -7.82 6.84
N PRO A 100 6.02 -8.17 6.30
CA PRO A 100 4.74 -8.05 7.03
C PRO A 100 4.60 -9.01 8.21
N GLY A 101 5.50 -9.99 8.34
CA GLY A 101 5.50 -11.03 9.37
C GLY A 101 4.96 -12.37 8.85
N GLY A 102 5.86 -13.33 8.63
CA GLY A 102 5.51 -14.72 8.33
C GLY A 102 5.25 -15.54 9.60
N VAL A 103 4.56 -16.67 9.46
CA VAL A 103 4.45 -17.67 10.52
C VAL A 103 5.82 -18.37 10.64
N PRO A 104 6.40 -18.44 11.84
CA PRO A 104 7.66 -19.18 12.05
C PRO A 104 7.57 -20.63 11.58
N ALA A 105 8.68 -21.17 11.11
CA ALA A 105 8.77 -22.60 10.80
C ALA A 105 8.58 -23.41 12.10
N GLY A 106 7.78 -24.50 12.02
CA GLY A 106 7.51 -25.35 13.17
C GLY A 106 6.61 -24.70 14.25
N TRP A 107 5.95 -23.58 13.94
CA TRP A 107 5.02 -22.99 14.89
C TRP A 107 3.86 -23.95 15.15
N GLU A 108 3.64 -24.26 16.42
CA GLU A 108 2.51 -25.06 16.91
C GLU A 108 1.72 -24.26 17.96
N PRO A 109 0.41 -24.51 18.06
CA PRO A 109 -0.41 -23.86 19.08
C PRO A 109 0.06 -24.29 20.48
N PRO A 110 0.08 -23.35 21.45
CA PRO A 110 0.33 -23.67 22.84
C PRO A 110 -0.69 -24.69 23.37
N ALA A 111 -0.22 -25.69 24.08
CA ALA A 111 -1.05 -26.78 24.61
C ALA A 111 -2.13 -26.27 25.61
N ASP A 112 -1.82 -25.17 26.31
CA ASP A 112 -2.67 -24.53 27.32
C ASP A 112 -3.79 -23.65 26.72
N ARG A 113 -3.74 -23.32 25.42
CA ARG A 113 -4.70 -22.41 24.75
C ARG A 113 -5.16 -22.89 23.39
N PRO A 114 -5.67 -24.11 23.25
CA PRO A 114 -6.11 -24.62 21.94
C PRO A 114 -7.33 -23.84 21.40
N GLY A 115 -8.22 -23.35 22.26
CA GLY A 115 -9.49 -22.74 21.87
C GLY A 115 -9.38 -21.45 21.04
N GLY A 116 -8.36 -20.61 21.29
CA GLY A 116 -8.14 -19.38 20.52
C GLY A 116 -7.64 -19.61 19.08
N MET A 117 -7.34 -20.86 18.73
CA MET A 117 -6.77 -21.25 17.43
C MET A 117 -7.71 -22.12 16.61
N LEU A 118 -8.88 -22.38 17.15
CA LEU A 118 -9.93 -23.11 16.47
C LEU A 118 -10.74 -22.18 15.58
N GLN A 119 -11.21 -22.69 14.47
CA GLN A 119 -12.14 -22.01 13.59
C GLN A 119 -13.45 -22.79 13.59
N VAL A 120 -14.57 -22.08 13.77
CA VAL A 120 -15.90 -22.70 13.60
C VAL A 120 -16.13 -22.97 12.13
N LYS A 121 -16.39 -24.21 11.79
CA LYS A 121 -16.83 -24.65 10.48
C LYS A 121 -18.21 -25.30 10.60
N ALA A 122 -18.85 -25.59 9.46
CA ALA A 122 -20.17 -26.20 9.42
C ALA A 122 -20.25 -27.57 10.19
N ASN A 123 -19.12 -28.25 10.31
CA ASN A 123 -18.96 -29.54 11.01
C ASN A 123 -18.35 -29.40 12.43
N GLY A 124 -18.29 -28.18 12.99
CA GLY A 124 -17.77 -27.92 14.33
C GLY A 124 -16.43 -27.18 14.36
N TRP A 125 -15.73 -27.26 15.53
CA TRP A 125 -14.46 -26.58 15.76
C TRP A 125 -13.30 -27.39 15.19
N GLU A 126 -12.53 -26.76 14.31
CA GLU A 126 -11.33 -27.35 13.74
C GLU A 126 -10.11 -26.43 13.92
N MET A 127 -8.95 -27.06 14.11
CA MET A 127 -7.67 -26.38 14.09
C MET A 127 -7.45 -25.70 12.72
N ARG A 128 -7.07 -24.45 12.73
CA ARG A 128 -6.79 -23.69 11.49
C ARG A 128 -5.48 -24.11 10.87
N HIS A 129 -5.57 -24.86 9.78
CA HIS A 129 -4.43 -25.21 8.95
C HIS A 129 -4.47 -24.48 7.59
N CYS A 130 -3.30 -24.23 7.00
CA CYS A 130 -3.23 -23.73 5.65
C CYS A 130 -3.47 -24.85 4.65
N GLN A 131 -4.39 -24.65 3.72
CA GLN A 131 -4.69 -25.59 2.63
C GLN A 131 -4.01 -25.20 1.31
N LYS A 132 -3.18 -24.15 1.31
CA LYS A 132 -2.59 -23.59 0.10
C LYS A 132 -1.09 -23.86 0.04
N PRO A 133 -0.57 -24.40 -1.11
CA PRO A 133 0.88 -24.53 -1.31
C PRO A 133 1.56 -23.12 -1.30
N PRO A 134 2.80 -23.04 -0.82
CA PRO A 134 3.65 -24.07 -0.20
C PRO A 134 3.42 -24.25 1.31
N CYS A 135 2.36 -23.67 1.87
CA CYS A 135 2.07 -23.69 3.31
C CYS A 135 1.11 -24.80 3.74
N SER A 136 0.72 -25.72 2.83
CA SER A 136 -0.23 -26.80 3.14
C SER A 136 0.14 -27.56 4.41
N GLY A 137 -0.84 -27.82 5.26
CA GLY A 137 -0.68 -28.55 6.51
C GLY A 137 -0.11 -27.74 7.68
N ARG A 138 0.41 -26.52 7.45
CA ARG A 138 0.96 -25.69 8.54
C ARG A 138 -0.15 -25.08 9.37
N SER A 139 -0.02 -25.14 10.69
CA SER A 139 -0.93 -24.50 11.63
C SER A 139 -0.91 -22.98 11.47
N LYS A 140 -2.08 -22.36 11.63
CA LYS A 140 -2.24 -20.92 11.49
C LYS A 140 -2.52 -20.28 12.84
N PRO A 141 -1.66 -19.37 13.33
CA PRO A 141 -1.98 -18.49 14.44
C PRO A 141 -3.28 -17.69 14.21
N PRO A 142 -3.92 -17.19 15.26
CA PRO A 142 -5.08 -16.32 15.14
C PRO A 142 -4.84 -15.15 14.18
N ARG A 143 -5.84 -14.79 13.38
CA ARG A 143 -5.80 -13.70 12.40
C ARG A 143 -4.73 -13.87 11.30
N THR A 144 -4.20 -15.10 11.12
CA THR A 144 -3.25 -15.42 10.05
C THR A 144 -4.01 -15.81 8.79
N HIS A 145 -3.66 -15.20 7.66
CA HIS A 145 -4.22 -15.53 6.35
C HIS A 145 -3.13 -15.85 5.34
N HIS A 146 -3.44 -16.75 4.39
CA HIS A 146 -2.54 -17.07 3.28
C HIS A 146 -2.74 -16.06 2.16
N CYS A 147 -1.71 -15.32 1.85
CA CYS A 147 -1.68 -14.45 0.68
C CYS A 147 -1.37 -15.28 -0.57
N ARG A 148 -2.31 -15.35 -1.51
CA ARG A 148 -2.11 -16.06 -2.80
C ARG A 148 -1.02 -15.42 -3.65
N VAL A 149 -0.84 -14.14 -3.50
CA VAL A 149 0.12 -13.30 -4.20
C VAL A 149 1.53 -13.55 -3.70
N CYS A 150 1.76 -13.37 -2.38
CA CYS A 150 3.05 -13.60 -1.75
C CYS A 150 3.33 -15.10 -1.50
N ARG A 151 2.33 -15.98 -1.75
CA ARG A 151 2.38 -17.44 -1.60
C ARG A 151 2.86 -17.88 -0.22
N ARG A 152 2.49 -17.13 0.82
CA ARG A 152 2.84 -17.42 2.22
C ARG A 152 1.74 -17.00 3.19
N CYS A 153 1.75 -17.59 4.37
CA CYS A 153 0.91 -17.17 5.48
C CYS A 153 1.53 -15.95 6.17
N VAL A 154 0.71 -14.93 6.38
CA VAL A 154 1.10 -13.65 7.00
C VAL A 154 0.35 -13.51 8.32
N LEU A 155 1.10 -13.22 9.40
CA LEU A 155 0.57 -12.98 10.74
C LEU A 155 -0.27 -11.72 10.79
N ARG A 156 -1.46 -11.81 11.43
CA ARG A 156 -2.41 -10.67 11.54
C ARG A 156 -2.56 -9.94 10.21
N MET A 157 -2.69 -10.71 9.13
CA MET A 157 -2.83 -10.16 7.80
C MET A 157 -4.10 -9.31 7.69
N ASP A 158 -3.92 -8.08 7.26
CA ASP A 158 -5.01 -7.20 6.86
C ASP A 158 -5.37 -7.45 5.39
N HIS A 159 -4.50 -7.03 4.48
CA HIS A 159 -4.68 -7.25 3.05
C HIS A 159 -3.33 -7.34 2.32
N HIS A 160 -3.38 -7.71 1.03
CA HIS A 160 -2.27 -7.49 0.11
C HIS A 160 -2.49 -6.18 -0.62
N CYS A 161 -1.62 -5.22 -0.42
CA CYS A 161 -1.74 -3.88 -0.98
C CYS A 161 -0.90 -3.74 -2.25
N VAL A 162 -1.56 -3.51 -3.38
CA VAL A 162 -0.89 -3.31 -4.67
C VAL A 162 -0.09 -2.02 -4.73
N TRP A 163 -0.52 -0.99 -4.00
CA TRP A 163 0.10 0.33 -3.99
C TRP A 163 1.45 0.38 -3.27
N VAL A 164 1.67 -0.52 -2.32
CA VAL A 164 2.94 -0.69 -1.64
C VAL A 164 3.67 -1.96 -2.06
N ALA A 165 3.12 -2.70 -3.03
CA ALA A 165 3.63 -3.98 -3.55
C ALA A 165 3.94 -5.02 -2.46
N ASN A 166 3.23 -5.00 -1.33
CA ASN A 166 3.47 -5.84 -0.17
C ASN A 166 2.17 -6.21 0.56
N CYS A 167 2.21 -7.25 1.39
CA CYS A 167 1.15 -7.47 2.36
C CYS A 167 1.25 -6.45 3.51
N VAL A 168 0.09 -6.03 4.01
CA VAL A 168 -0.04 -5.33 5.28
C VAL A 168 -0.37 -6.36 6.36
N GLY A 169 0.49 -6.46 7.36
CA GLY A 169 0.40 -7.46 8.42
C GLY A 169 1.09 -7.02 9.71
N HIS A 170 1.32 -7.96 10.61
CA HIS A 170 1.73 -7.69 11.98
C HIS A 170 2.93 -6.74 12.12
N ARG A 171 3.95 -6.88 11.27
CA ARG A 171 5.22 -6.14 11.44
C ARG A 171 5.24 -4.79 10.74
N ASN A 172 4.42 -4.57 9.71
CA ASN A 172 4.40 -3.31 8.94
C ASN A 172 3.08 -2.55 9.05
N TYR A 173 2.09 -3.05 9.80
CA TYR A 173 0.79 -2.41 9.97
C TYR A 173 0.90 -0.98 10.52
N LYS A 174 1.75 -0.77 11.55
CA LYS A 174 1.99 0.57 12.10
C LYS A 174 2.56 1.53 11.04
N SER A 175 3.52 1.07 10.24
CA SER A 175 4.09 1.88 9.16
C SER A 175 3.03 2.24 8.12
N PHE A 176 2.15 1.29 7.77
CA PHE A 176 1.05 1.52 6.85
C PHE A 176 0.07 2.60 7.36
N VAL A 177 -0.34 2.51 8.62
CA VAL A 177 -1.24 3.51 9.23
C VAL A 177 -0.59 4.90 9.27
N LEU A 178 0.69 4.98 9.66
CA LEU A 178 1.42 6.26 9.69
C LEU A 178 1.65 6.83 8.28
N PHE A 179 1.90 5.98 7.29
CA PHE A 179 1.92 6.37 5.88
C PHE A 179 0.60 7.04 5.47
N LEU A 180 -0.54 6.41 5.74
CA LEU A 180 -1.86 6.98 5.42
C LEU A 180 -2.12 8.30 6.17
N LEU A 181 -1.77 8.36 7.46
CA LEU A 181 -1.95 9.55 8.29
C LEU A 181 -1.15 10.73 7.75
N PHE A 182 0.15 10.58 7.59
CA PHE A 182 1.01 11.69 7.15
C PHE A 182 0.75 12.10 5.71
N THR A 183 0.42 11.14 4.84
CA THR A 183 0.02 11.44 3.46
C THR A 183 -1.30 12.19 3.44
N GLY A 184 -2.29 11.77 4.21
CA GLY A 184 -3.59 12.45 4.32
C GLY A 184 -3.45 13.89 4.84
N LEU A 185 -2.67 14.09 5.91
CA LEU A 185 -2.40 15.42 6.46
C LEU A 185 -1.67 16.32 5.46
N SER A 186 -0.65 15.79 4.76
CA SER A 186 0.10 16.57 3.76
C SER A 186 -0.75 16.94 2.55
N LEU A 187 -1.58 16.02 2.05
CA LEU A 187 -2.50 16.30 0.95
C LEU A 187 -3.57 17.33 1.34
N SER A 188 -4.13 17.22 2.54
CA SER A 188 -5.11 18.19 3.06
C SER A 188 -4.48 19.56 3.20
N HIS A 189 -3.25 19.64 3.72
CA HIS A 189 -2.51 20.91 3.82
C HIS A 189 -2.21 21.50 2.42
N ALA A 190 -1.73 20.68 1.49
CA ALA A 190 -1.49 21.11 0.11
C ALA A 190 -2.77 21.64 -0.56
N LEU A 191 -3.87 20.92 -0.41
CA LEU A 191 -5.18 21.33 -0.93
C LEU A 191 -5.61 22.69 -0.35
N ALA A 192 -5.47 22.89 0.97
CA ALA A 192 -5.79 24.16 1.61
C ALA A 192 -4.97 25.31 1.03
N LEU A 193 -3.66 25.12 0.81
CA LEU A 193 -2.79 26.12 0.18
C LEU A 193 -3.25 26.45 -1.25
N TRP A 194 -3.65 25.47 -2.04
CA TRP A 194 -4.16 25.68 -3.40
C TRP A 194 -5.51 26.39 -3.41
N VAL A 195 -6.44 26.04 -2.51
CA VAL A 195 -7.74 26.72 -2.38
C VAL A 195 -7.55 28.19 -1.99
N LEU A 196 -6.70 28.46 -1.01
CA LEU A 196 -6.37 29.84 -0.60
C LEU A 196 -5.67 30.62 -1.72
N ARG A 197 -4.83 29.98 -2.53
CA ARG A 197 -4.21 30.62 -3.71
C ARG A 197 -5.25 30.97 -4.76
N GLY A 198 -6.14 30.03 -5.09
CA GLY A 198 -7.23 30.24 -6.04
C GLY A 198 -8.18 31.35 -5.59
N TYR A 199 -8.57 31.35 -4.31
CA TYR A 199 -9.39 32.43 -3.75
C TYR A 199 -8.72 33.81 -3.89
N HIS A 200 -7.45 33.90 -3.53
CA HIS A 200 -6.70 35.16 -3.65
C HIS A 200 -6.61 35.63 -5.12
N PHE A 201 -6.37 34.71 -6.05
CA PHE A 201 -6.30 35.03 -7.49
C PHE A 201 -7.64 35.60 -8.01
N LEU A 202 -8.77 35.04 -7.57
CA LEU A 202 -10.11 35.48 -8.00
C LEU A 202 -10.58 36.80 -7.35
N THR A 203 -10.05 37.11 -6.16
CA THR A 203 -10.51 38.30 -5.40
C THR A 203 -9.59 39.51 -5.52
N THR A 204 -8.35 39.35 -6.01
CA THR A 204 -7.41 40.45 -6.21
C THR A 204 -7.53 40.94 -7.65
N PRO A 205 -7.95 42.20 -7.87
CA PRO A 205 -8.03 42.76 -9.24
C PRO A 205 -6.63 42.77 -9.87
N ALA A 206 -6.57 42.46 -11.16
CA ALA A 206 -5.35 42.61 -11.95
C ALA A 206 -4.97 44.10 -11.95
N GLN A 207 -3.80 44.44 -11.41
CA GLN A 207 -3.22 45.76 -11.51
C GLN A 207 -2.54 45.91 -12.87
#